data_b59dd633b49010b84ab06c2fbb8b2b85
#
_entry.id   b59dd633b49010b84ab06c2fbb8b2b85
#
_cell.length_a   1.000
_cell.length_b   1.000
_cell.length_c   1.000
_cell.angle_alpha   90.00
_cell.angle_beta   90.00
_cell.angle_gamma   90.00
#
_symmetry.space_group_name_H-M   'P 1'
#
loop_
_entity.id
_entity.type
_entity.pdbx_description
1 polymer ?
#
loop_
_entity_poly.entity_id
_entity_poly.type
_entity_poly.pdbx_seq_one_letter_code
_entity_poly.pdbx_strand_id
1 'polypeptide(L)'
;GSDVFMNCRKLQTFRVSGDIQEPTGLKQLLAQRMDGMDVFFEKNGSINGRLFYPGYEEYHDEIGPAHIFAMSIRGEGFRARQCFRDGIVSLRDYDDIFEIACAEESERTLCRMAGSRIAYPAGLEETARIRYETYLLGHQKALAELIVEERHIDMIDYFVQHHLLLTEGIGHAARRASAMEWVQGTAAILKIQKEQNGENTGADRYAFDEWQE
;
A
#
# COMPACT_ATOMS: atom_id res chain seq x y z
N GLY A 1 -26.40 9.55 8.39
CA GLY A 1 -26.18 10.99 8.47
C GLY A 1 -24.80 11.34 7.97
N SER A 2 -24.63 12.56 7.46
CA SER A 2 -23.42 13.02 6.79
C SER A 2 -22.20 13.10 7.69
N ASP A 3 -22.31 13.13 9.02
CA ASP A 3 -21.20 13.49 9.91
C ASP A 3 -20.89 12.41 10.97
N VAL A 4 -21.21 11.15 10.66
CA VAL A 4 -21.11 10.04 11.62
C VAL A 4 -19.67 9.82 12.12
N PHE A 5 -18.66 10.10 11.29
CA PHE A 5 -17.25 9.82 11.57
C PHE A 5 -16.38 11.09 11.77
N MET A 6 -16.96 12.28 11.75
CA MET A 6 -16.21 13.54 11.82
C MET A 6 -15.27 13.64 13.03
N ASN A 7 -15.68 13.10 14.19
CA ASN A 7 -14.88 13.12 15.42
C ASN A 7 -14.16 11.81 15.74
N CYS A 8 -14.20 10.82 14.84
CA CYS A 8 -13.58 9.52 15.08
C CYS A 8 -12.08 9.53 14.73
N ARG A 9 -11.26 10.31 15.47
CA ARG A 9 -9.84 10.53 15.20
C ARG A 9 -8.98 9.26 15.10
N LYS A 10 -9.42 8.15 15.70
CA LYS A 10 -8.71 6.87 15.68
C LYS A 10 -9.16 5.94 14.53
N LEU A 11 -10.16 6.36 13.76
CA LEU A 11 -10.65 5.56 12.63
C LEU A 11 -9.66 5.64 11.48
N GLN A 12 -9.05 4.51 11.15
CA GLN A 12 -8.05 4.39 10.09
C GLN A 12 -8.42 3.35 9.03
N THR A 13 -9.52 2.62 9.24
CA THR A 13 -9.91 1.52 8.37
C THR A 13 -11.41 1.51 8.14
N PHE A 14 -11.82 1.39 6.87
CA PHE A 14 -13.18 1.03 6.48
C PHE A 14 -13.21 -0.40 5.92
N ARG A 15 -14.24 -1.16 6.31
CA ARG A 15 -14.60 -2.43 5.67
C ARG A 15 -15.96 -2.24 5.00
N VAL A 16 -15.95 -2.39 3.69
CA VAL A 16 -17.13 -2.19 2.83
C VAL A 16 -17.63 -3.56 2.38
N SER A 17 -18.87 -3.90 2.74
CA SER A 17 -19.51 -5.12 2.25
C SER A 17 -19.93 -4.91 0.80
N GLY A 18 -19.33 -5.65 -0.12
CA GLY A 18 -19.59 -5.56 -1.56
C GLY A 18 -18.32 -5.69 -2.39
N ASP A 19 -18.47 -5.61 -3.70
CA ASP A 19 -17.37 -5.64 -4.64
C ASP A 19 -16.79 -4.23 -4.84
N ILE A 20 -15.47 -4.14 -5.02
CA ILE A 20 -14.81 -2.86 -5.31
C ILE A 20 -15.34 -2.19 -6.58
N GLN A 21 -15.92 -2.97 -7.49
CA GLN A 21 -16.52 -2.51 -8.75
C GLN A 21 -18.04 -2.28 -8.65
N GLU A 22 -18.62 -2.35 -7.45
CA GLU A 22 -20.03 -2.07 -7.21
C GLU A 22 -20.23 -0.67 -6.61
N PRO A 23 -21.40 -0.02 -6.82
CA PRO A 23 -21.71 1.26 -6.19
C PRO A 23 -21.77 1.13 -4.67
N THR A 24 -21.10 2.07 -3.98
CA THR A 24 -21.09 2.11 -2.52
C THR A 24 -21.26 3.55 -2.00
N GLY A 25 -21.53 3.69 -0.70
CA GLY A 25 -21.51 4.98 -0.01
C GLY A 25 -20.09 5.45 0.40
N LEU A 26 -19.05 4.82 -0.09
CA LEU A 26 -17.67 5.05 0.36
C LEU A 26 -17.19 6.48 0.15
N LYS A 27 -17.56 7.13 -0.98
CA LYS A 27 -17.18 8.52 -1.24
C LYS A 27 -17.61 9.45 -0.11
N GLN A 28 -18.84 9.31 0.37
CA GLN A 28 -19.40 10.14 1.46
C GLN A 28 -18.72 9.84 2.80
N LEU A 29 -18.28 8.61 3.03
CA LEU A 29 -17.53 8.24 4.24
C LEU A 29 -16.12 8.82 4.22
N LEU A 30 -15.41 8.71 3.09
CA LEU A 30 -14.07 9.26 2.91
C LEU A 30 -14.05 10.78 2.99
N ALA A 31 -15.09 11.47 2.51
CA ALA A 31 -15.20 12.92 2.58
C ALA A 31 -15.24 13.47 4.02
N GLN A 32 -15.52 12.63 5.02
CA GLN A 32 -15.55 13.02 6.43
C GLN A 32 -14.17 12.93 7.11
N ARG A 33 -13.14 12.46 6.38
CA ARG A 33 -11.81 12.17 6.94
C ARG A 33 -10.71 12.70 6.04
N MET A 34 -9.81 13.48 6.63
CA MET A 34 -8.60 13.96 5.96
C MET A 34 -7.39 13.04 6.21
N ASP A 35 -7.43 12.23 7.28
CA ASP A 35 -6.35 11.31 7.61
C ASP A 35 -6.23 10.18 6.58
N GLY A 36 -5.07 9.52 6.55
CA GLY A 36 -4.87 8.32 5.74
C GLY A 36 -5.81 7.18 6.14
N MET A 37 -6.42 6.52 5.15
CA MET A 37 -7.45 5.49 5.36
C MET A 37 -7.18 4.24 4.55
N ASP A 38 -7.20 3.07 5.20
CA ASP A 38 -7.33 1.78 4.53
C ASP A 38 -8.79 1.46 4.26
N VAL A 39 -9.07 1.02 3.06
CA VAL A 39 -10.40 0.54 2.67
C VAL A 39 -10.29 -0.88 2.14
N PHE A 40 -10.99 -1.79 2.79
CA PHE A 40 -11.13 -3.18 2.37
C PHE A 40 -12.52 -3.43 1.81
N PHE A 41 -12.60 -4.07 0.67
CA PHE A 41 -13.86 -4.54 0.08
C PHE A 41 -13.99 -6.04 0.34
N GLU A 42 -15.11 -6.43 0.92
CA GLU A 42 -15.35 -7.81 1.34
C GLU A 42 -16.63 -8.35 0.68
N LYS A 43 -16.51 -9.44 -0.06
CA LYS A 43 -17.63 -10.13 -0.69
C LYS A 43 -17.54 -11.63 -0.38
N ASN A 44 -18.63 -12.21 0.10
CA ASN A 44 -18.69 -13.63 0.45
C ASN A 44 -17.60 -14.09 1.45
N GLY A 45 -17.24 -13.22 2.40
CA GLY A 45 -16.23 -13.54 3.43
C GLY A 45 -14.78 -13.46 2.96
N SER A 46 -14.53 -12.99 1.74
CA SER A 46 -13.20 -12.80 1.18
C SER A 46 -12.95 -11.33 0.82
N ILE A 47 -11.72 -10.86 1.01
CA ILE A 47 -11.30 -9.52 0.57
C ILE A 47 -11.08 -9.58 -0.93
N ASN A 48 -11.82 -8.79 -1.69
CA ASN A 48 -11.72 -8.70 -3.15
C ASN A 48 -11.09 -7.39 -3.64
N GLY A 49 -10.77 -6.47 -2.72
CA GLY A 49 -10.09 -5.24 -3.03
C GLY A 49 -9.56 -4.55 -1.77
N ARG A 50 -8.43 -3.89 -1.91
CA ARG A 50 -7.87 -2.99 -0.89
C ARG A 50 -7.34 -1.74 -1.57
N LEU A 51 -7.69 -0.58 -1.00
CA LEU A 51 -7.16 0.72 -1.40
C LEU A 51 -6.67 1.47 -0.16
N PHE A 52 -5.56 2.15 -0.30
CA PHE A 52 -5.09 3.10 0.68
C PHE A 52 -5.30 4.52 0.16
N TYR A 53 -6.13 5.28 0.85
CA TYR A 53 -6.33 6.71 0.57
C TYR A 53 -5.35 7.52 1.41
N PRO A 54 -4.40 8.24 0.81
CA PRO A 54 -3.48 9.11 1.56
C PRO A 54 -4.21 10.16 2.40
N GLY A 55 -3.53 10.72 3.38
CA GLY A 55 -4.00 11.91 4.08
C GLY A 55 -3.86 13.15 3.20
N TYR A 56 -4.52 14.23 3.59
CA TYR A 56 -4.33 15.55 3.01
C TYR A 56 -4.62 16.61 4.07
N GLU A 57 -4.12 17.81 3.83
CA GLU A 57 -4.31 18.97 4.70
C GLU A 57 -4.88 20.12 3.89
N GLU A 58 -5.84 20.86 4.49
CA GLU A 58 -6.40 22.07 3.92
C GLU A 58 -5.86 23.28 4.67
N TYR A 59 -5.28 24.21 3.94
CA TYR A 59 -4.77 25.48 4.46
C TYR A 59 -5.65 26.62 3.97
N HIS A 60 -5.97 27.51 4.88
CA HIS A 60 -6.73 28.71 4.61
C HIS A 60 -5.83 29.92 4.91
N ASP A 61 -5.29 30.51 3.86
CA ASP A 61 -4.46 31.71 3.97
C ASP A 61 -5.29 32.96 3.70
N GLU A 62 -5.20 33.93 4.58
CA GLU A 62 -5.76 35.26 4.35
C GLU A 62 -4.79 36.08 3.50
N ILE A 63 -5.22 36.48 2.29
CA ILE A 63 -4.41 37.26 1.36
C ILE A 63 -4.78 38.73 1.42
N GLY A 64 -3.89 39.51 2.03
CA GLY A 64 -3.87 40.97 1.97
C GLY A 64 -5.05 41.69 2.64
N PRO A 65 -5.11 43.02 2.49
CA PRO A 65 -6.07 43.84 3.22
C PRO A 65 -7.53 43.68 2.76
N ALA A 66 -7.79 42.92 1.69
CA ALA A 66 -9.12 42.66 1.16
C ALA A 66 -9.82 41.46 1.79
N HIS A 67 -9.22 40.78 2.82
CA HIS A 67 -9.75 39.59 3.48
C HIS A 67 -10.14 38.47 2.49
N ILE A 68 -9.36 38.28 1.45
CA ILE A 68 -9.54 37.19 0.50
C ILE A 68 -8.89 35.96 1.10
N PHE A 69 -9.70 34.90 1.27
CA PHE A 69 -9.20 33.59 1.75
C PHE A 69 -8.87 32.72 0.54
N ALA A 70 -7.61 32.31 0.44
CA ALA A 70 -7.20 31.27 -0.49
C ALA A 70 -7.16 29.92 0.25
N MET A 71 -7.81 28.93 -0.33
CA MET A 71 -7.71 27.56 0.13
C MET A 71 -6.66 26.83 -0.72
N SER A 72 -5.67 26.24 -0.06
CA SER A 72 -4.71 25.36 -0.69
C SER A 72 -4.80 23.97 -0.05
N ILE A 73 -4.56 22.95 -0.86
CA ILE A 73 -4.60 21.53 -0.43
C ILE A 73 -3.19 20.96 -0.63
N ARG A 74 -2.69 20.29 0.40
CA ARG A 74 -1.41 19.58 0.38
C ARG A 74 -1.64 18.09 0.56
N GLY A 75 -0.95 17.29 -0.27
CA GLY A 75 -1.07 15.84 -0.32
C GLY A 75 -2.14 15.36 -1.30
N GLU A 76 -1.96 14.17 -1.84
CA GLU A 76 -2.79 13.61 -2.92
C GLU A 76 -4.07 12.92 -2.42
N GLY A 77 -4.26 12.88 -1.11
CA GLY A 77 -5.43 12.26 -0.50
C GLY A 77 -6.76 12.87 -0.91
N PHE A 78 -6.80 14.18 -1.17
CA PHE A 78 -8.01 14.83 -1.67
C PHE A 78 -8.38 14.34 -3.07
N ARG A 79 -7.41 14.28 -4.00
CA ARG A 79 -7.64 13.78 -5.37
C ARG A 79 -8.06 12.32 -5.37
N ALA A 80 -7.40 11.48 -4.55
CA ALA A 80 -7.76 10.07 -4.43
C ALA A 80 -9.23 9.87 -4.01
N ARG A 81 -9.75 10.75 -3.14
CA ARG A 81 -11.16 10.74 -2.71
C ARG A 81 -12.15 11.21 -3.77
N GLN A 82 -11.68 11.76 -4.87
CA GLN A 82 -12.53 12.15 -6.01
C GLN A 82 -12.64 11.05 -7.09
N CYS A 83 -11.85 9.97 -6.99
CA CYS A 83 -11.85 8.87 -7.97
C CYS A 83 -13.08 7.98 -7.85
N PHE A 84 -14.25 8.56 -8.09
CA PHE A 84 -15.54 7.88 -8.08
C PHE A 84 -16.40 8.30 -9.27
N ARG A 85 -17.08 7.32 -9.89
CA ARG A 85 -18.10 7.54 -10.92
C ARG A 85 -19.37 6.78 -10.51
N ASP A 86 -20.48 7.46 -10.37
CA ASP A 86 -21.78 6.88 -9.98
C ASP A 86 -21.72 6.01 -8.70
N GLY A 87 -20.90 6.42 -7.71
CA GLY A 87 -20.72 5.69 -6.45
C GLY A 87 -19.75 4.51 -6.53
N ILE A 88 -19.21 4.20 -7.71
CA ILE A 88 -18.20 3.17 -7.94
C ILE A 88 -16.82 3.79 -7.91
N VAL A 89 -15.84 3.10 -7.33
CA VAL A 89 -14.43 3.52 -7.39
C VAL A 89 -13.92 3.46 -8.83
N SER A 90 -13.46 4.60 -9.36
CA SER A 90 -12.73 4.63 -10.62
C SER A 90 -11.28 4.20 -10.38
N LEU A 91 -11.01 2.89 -10.50
CA LEU A 91 -9.69 2.30 -10.24
C LEU A 91 -8.62 2.89 -11.15
N ARG A 92 -8.94 3.15 -12.41
CA ARG A 92 -8.03 3.79 -13.35
C ARG A 92 -7.64 5.20 -12.90
N ASP A 93 -8.64 6.04 -12.56
CA ASP A 93 -8.35 7.41 -12.09
C ASP A 93 -7.53 7.37 -10.79
N TYR A 94 -7.79 6.39 -9.90
CA TYR A 94 -7.02 6.18 -8.68
C TYR A 94 -5.57 5.76 -8.98
N ASP A 95 -5.37 4.82 -9.91
CA ASP A 95 -4.04 4.34 -10.30
C ASP A 95 -3.23 5.44 -11.01
N ASP A 96 -3.87 6.35 -11.74
CA ASP A 96 -3.22 7.49 -12.41
C ASP A 96 -2.71 8.55 -11.42
N ILE A 97 -3.31 8.69 -10.23
CA ILE A 97 -2.83 9.60 -9.19
C ILE A 97 -1.45 9.20 -8.67
N PHE A 98 -1.09 7.92 -8.72
CA PHE A 98 0.16 7.43 -8.16
C PHE A 98 1.39 8.13 -8.74
N GLU A 99 1.37 8.46 -10.03
CA GLU A 99 2.46 9.18 -10.67
C GLU A 99 2.67 10.59 -10.08
N ILE A 100 1.56 11.29 -9.81
CA ILE A 100 1.61 12.61 -9.17
C ILE A 100 2.01 12.46 -7.69
N ALA A 101 1.48 11.47 -7.01
CA ALA A 101 1.77 11.19 -5.62
C ALA A 101 3.27 10.91 -5.37
N CYS A 102 3.98 10.34 -6.32
CA CYS A 102 5.43 10.11 -6.22
C CYS A 102 6.24 11.40 -5.98
N ALA A 103 5.71 12.57 -6.32
CA ALA A 103 6.39 13.85 -6.10
C ALA A 103 6.12 14.45 -4.70
N GLU A 104 5.00 14.10 -4.06
CA GLU A 104 4.54 14.79 -2.85
C GLU A 104 4.41 13.88 -1.62
N GLU A 105 4.17 12.58 -1.84
CA GLU A 105 3.90 11.66 -0.75
C GLU A 105 5.16 10.97 -0.22
N SER A 106 5.09 10.49 1.01
CA SER A 106 6.17 9.73 1.62
C SER A 106 6.32 8.34 0.97
N GLU A 107 7.56 7.79 0.96
CA GLU A 107 7.82 6.42 0.49
C GLU A 107 6.90 5.39 1.15
N ARG A 108 6.61 5.55 2.44
CA ARG A 108 5.70 4.69 3.18
C ARG A 108 4.28 4.75 2.63
N THR A 109 3.75 5.95 2.36
CA THR A 109 2.43 6.16 1.74
C THR A 109 2.37 5.48 0.38
N LEU A 110 3.39 5.70 -0.44
CA LEU A 110 3.47 5.14 -1.79
C LEU A 110 3.60 3.62 -1.80
N CYS A 111 4.43 3.04 -0.92
CA CYS A 111 4.50 1.58 -0.73
C CYS A 111 3.15 1.00 -0.29
N ARG A 112 2.37 1.73 0.52
CA ARG A 112 1.05 1.28 0.97
C ARG A 112 0.02 1.35 -0.15
N MET A 113 0.04 2.39 -0.98
CA MET A 113 -0.81 2.48 -2.18
C MET A 113 -0.47 1.34 -3.16
N ALA A 114 0.80 1.25 -3.56
CA ALA A 114 1.28 0.25 -4.51
C ALA A 114 1.07 -1.18 -4.00
N GLY A 115 1.46 -1.46 -2.76
CA GLY A 115 1.32 -2.78 -2.15
C GLY A 115 -0.14 -3.23 -2.04
N SER A 116 -1.05 -2.33 -1.71
CA SER A 116 -2.49 -2.63 -1.66
C SER A 116 -3.03 -3.01 -3.05
N ARG A 117 -2.65 -2.26 -4.09
CA ARG A 117 -3.09 -2.51 -5.47
C ARG A 117 -2.50 -3.79 -6.06
N ILE A 118 -1.24 -4.09 -5.77
CA ILE A 118 -0.57 -5.32 -6.21
C ILE A 118 -1.14 -6.55 -5.50
N ALA A 119 -1.35 -6.48 -4.19
CA ALA A 119 -1.90 -7.61 -3.42
C ALA A 119 -3.38 -7.89 -3.76
N TYR A 120 -4.14 -6.89 -4.18
CA TYR A 120 -5.55 -6.99 -4.55
C TYR A 120 -5.81 -6.35 -5.92
N PRO A 121 -5.41 -7.01 -7.02
CA PRO A 121 -5.30 -6.42 -8.36
C PRO A 121 -6.63 -6.29 -9.13
N ALA A 122 -7.78 -6.15 -8.45
CA ALA A 122 -9.05 -5.95 -9.10
C ALA A 122 -8.98 -4.78 -10.10
N GLY A 123 -9.27 -5.04 -11.38
CA GLY A 123 -9.25 -4.02 -12.43
C GLY A 123 -7.90 -3.31 -12.62
N LEU A 124 -6.80 -3.91 -12.20
CA LEU A 124 -5.46 -3.32 -12.34
C LEU A 124 -4.95 -3.51 -13.77
N GLU A 125 -4.78 -2.38 -14.47
CA GLU A 125 -4.20 -2.36 -15.81
C GLU A 125 -2.68 -2.64 -15.77
N GLU A 126 -2.14 -3.24 -16.82
CA GLU A 126 -0.74 -3.66 -16.88
C GLU A 126 0.24 -2.47 -16.73
N THR A 127 -0.10 -1.32 -17.30
CA THR A 127 0.72 -0.10 -17.18
C THR A 127 0.82 0.39 -15.73
N ALA A 128 -0.28 0.35 -15.00
CA ALA A 128 -0.31 0.70 -13.59
C ALA A 128 0.40 -0.36 -12.73
N ARG A 129 0.25 -1.64 -13.07
CA ARG A 129 0.97 -2.75 -12.43
C ARG A 129 2.47 -2.53 -12.49
N ILE A 130 3.01 -2.28 -13.70
CA ILE A 130 4.44 -2.06 -13.91
C ILE A 130 4.95 -0.86 -13.08
N ARG A 131 4.18 0.24 -13.03
CA ARG A 131 4.54 1.41 -12.19
C ARG A 131 4.65 1.05 -10.72
N TYR A 132 3.67 0.33 -10.18
CA TYR A 132 3.64 -0.10 -8.79
C TYR A 132 4.79 -1.07 -8.47
N GLU A 133 4.99 -2.09 -9.29
CA GLU A 133 6.07 -3.08 -9.10
C GLU A 133 7.43 -2.41 -9.16
N THR A 134 7.66 -1.54 -10.16
CA THR A 134 8.91 -0.77 -10.27
C THR A 134 9.17 0.08 -9.03
N TYR A 135 8.13 0.73 -8.51
CA TYR A 135 8.25 1.51 -7.28
C TYR A 135 8.62 0.65 -6.08
N LEU A 136 7.92 -0.46 -5.86
CA LEU A 136 8.18 -1.38 -4.74
C LEU A 136 9.59 -1.98 -4.80
N LEU A 137 10.05 -2.34 -6.01
CA LEU A 137 11.41 -2.86 -6.23
C LEU A 137 12.48 -1.83 -5.88
N GLY A 138 12.25 -0.55 -6.14
CA GLY A 138 13.17 0.54 -5.80
C GLY A 138 13.16 0.96 -4.32
N HIS A 139 12.14 0.54 -3.53
CA HIS A 139 11.93 1.03 -2.16
C HIS A 139 11.83 -0.11 -1.15
N GLN A 140 12.78 -1.04 -1.20
CA GLN A 140 12.78 -2.28 -0.41
C GLN A 140 12.71 -2.06 1.10
N LYS A 141 13.39 -1.03 1.60
CA LYS A 141 13.37 -0.69 3.04
C LYS A 141 11.98 -0.23 3.48
N ALA A 142 11.37 0.71 2.76
CA ALA A 142 10.05 1.24 3.10
C ALA A 142 8.97 0.16 2.99
N LEU A 143 9.05 -0.71 1.98
CA LEU A 143 8.16 -1.87 1.83
C LEU A 143 8.30 -2.84 3.01
N ALA A 144 9.53 -3.19 3.38
CA ALA A 144 9.82 -4.10 4.49
C ALA A 144 9.29 -3.54 5.84
N GLU A 145 9.54 -2.25 6.10
CA GLU A 145 9.04 -1.58 7.31
C GLU A 145 7.50 -1.61 7.36
N LEU A 146 6.83 -1.29 6.24
CA LEU A 146 5.38 -1.31 6.13
C LEU A 146 4.79 -2.69 6.44
N ILE A 147 5.29 -3.75 5.81
CA ILE A 147 4.79 -5.12 5.98
C ILE A 147 4.94 -5.58 7.44
N VAL A 148 6.08 -5.28 8.06
CA VAL A 148 6.35 -5.66 9.46
C VAL A 148 5.45 -4.88 10.42
N GLU A 149 5.22 -3.60 10.18
CA GLU A 149 4.35 -2.78 11.03
C GLU A 149 2.88 -3.20 10.94
N GLU A 150 2.42 -3.61 9.78
CA GLU A 150 1.08 -4.17 9.59
C GLU A 150 0.96 -5.60 10.17
N ARG A 151 2.07 -6.27 10.51
CA ARG A 151 2.14 -7.62 11.07
C ARG A 151 1.41 -8.68 10.23
N HIS A 152 1.50 -8.55 8.92
CA HIS A 152 0.85 -9.45 7.96
C HIS A 152 1.83 -10.47 7.39
N ILE A 153 1.83 -11.70 7.91
CA ILE A 153 2.70 -12.79 7.42
C ILE A 153 2.37 -13.13 5.96
N ASP A 154 1.09 -13.26 5.63
CA ASP A 154 0.65 -13.59 4.26
C ASP A 154 1.12 -12.57 3.22
N MET A 155 1.26 -11.30 3.61
CA MET A 155 1.80 -10.26 2.75
C MET A 155 3.30 -10.46 2.49
N ILE A 156 4.05 -10.93 3.49
CA ILE A 156 5.49 -11.25 3.31
C ILE A 156 5.62 -12.36 2.27
N ASP A 157 4.90 -13.47 2.47
CA ASP A 157 4.91 -14.61 1.56
C ASP A 157 4.50 -14.19 0.14
N TYR A 158 3.45 -13.39 0.02
CA TYR A 158 2.97 -12.87 -1.26
C TYR A 158 4.06 -12.07 -2.00
N PHE A 159 4.67 -11.07 -1.36
CA PHE A 159 5.67 -10.22 -2.00
C PHE A 159 6.97 -10.96 -2.30
N VAL A 160 7.34 -11.96 -1.51
CA VAL A 160 8.50 -12.83 -1.79
C VAL A 160 8.22 -13.74 -2.99
N GLN A 161 7.06 -14.40 -3.03
CA GLN A 161 6.68 -15.28 -4.14
C GLN A 161 6.57 -14.55 -5.48
N HIS A 162 6.16 -13.28 -5.45
CA HIS A 162 6.07 -12.42 -6.64
C HIS A 162 7.37 -11.65 -6.92
N HIS A 163 8.47 -11.95 -6.25
CA HIS A 163 9.78 -11.31 -6.41
C HIS A 163 9.77 -9.78 -6.20
N LEU A 164 8.84 -9.27 -5.40
CA LEU A 164 8.71 -7.84 -5.08
C LEU A 164 9.41 -7.46 -3.78
N LEU A 165 9.58 -8.41 -2.85
CA LEU A 165 10.42 -8.25 -1.66
C LEU A 165 11.70 -9.06 -1.87
N LEU A 166 12.78 -8.35 -2.18
CA LEU A 166 14.08 -8.93 -2.51
C LEU A 166 14.89 -9.26 -1.24
N THR A 167 16.01 -9.94 -1.40
CA THR A 167 16.91 -10.34 -0.29
C THR A 167 17.27 -9.17 0.63
N GLU A 168 17.52 -7.98 0.07
CA GLU A 168 17.76 -6.77 0.85
C GLU A 168 16.55 -6.39 1.72
N GLY A 169 15.35 -6.37 1.12
CA GLY A 169 14.09 -6.09 1.80
C GLY A 169 13.79 -7.11 2.90
N ILE A 170 14.02 -8.40 2.63
CA ILE A 170 13.87 -9.46 3.63
C ILE A 170 14.82 -9.24 4.80
N GLY A 171 16.07 -8.82 4.55
CA GLY A 171 17.02 -8.45 5.59
C GLY A 171 16.57 -7.23 6.43
N HIS A 172 15.96 -6.23 5.81
CA HIS A 172 15.34 -5.11 6.52
C HIS A 172 14.14 -5.55 7.36
N ALA A 173 13.27 -6.39 6.81
CA ALA A 173 12.11 -6.93 7.50
C ALA A 173 12.51 -7.74 8.74
N ALA A 174 13.55 -8.58 8.65
CA ALA A 174 14.05 -9.37 9.77
C ALA A 174 14.52 -8.48 10.94
N ARG A 175 15.33 -7.46 10.64
CA ARG A 175 15.81 -6.51 11.65
C ARG A 175 14.66 -5.73 12.30
N ARG A 176 13.71 -5.25 11.50
CA ARG A 176 12.56 -4.49 11.98
C ARG A 176 11.62 -5.35 12.83
N ALA A 177 11.31 -6.58 12.40
CA ALA A 177 10.46 -7.52 13.13
C ALA A 177 11.08 -7.87 14.50
N SER A 178 12.38 -8.11 14.54
CA SER A 178 13.11 -8.34 15.80
C SER A 178 13.05 -7.12 16.73
N ALA A 179 13.28 -5.91 16.19
CA ALA A 179 13.23 -4.66 16.97
C ALA A 179 11.81 -4.35 17.51
N MET A 180 10.76 -4.82 16.83
CA MET A 180 9.37 -4.70 17.28
C MET A 180 8.88 -5.86 18.13
N GLU A 181 9.77 -6.79 18.49
CA GLU A 181 9.45 -7.99 19.27
C GLU A 181 8.31 -8.83 18.64
N TRP A 182 8.21 -8.80 17.31
CA TRP A 182 7.21 -9.58 16.59
C TRP A 182 7.74 -11.01 16.32
N VAL A 183 7.66 -11.86 17.34
CA VAL A 183 8.25 -13.22 17.35
C VAL A 183 7.79 -14.06 16.15
N GLN A 184 6.49 -14.09 15.86
CA GLN A 184 5.94 -14.88 14.74
C GLN A 184 6.44 -14.39 13.38
N GLY A 185 6.46 -13.07 13.16
CA GLY A 185 6.98 -12.49 11.93
C GLY A 185 8.49 -12.72 11.77
N THR A 186 9.26 -12.59 12.86
CA THR A 186 10.70 -12.87 12.85
C THR A 186 10.95 -14.32 12.45
N ALA A 187 10.23 -15.27 13.03
CA ALA A 187 10.37 -16.70 12.69
C ALA A 187 10.04 -17.00 11.22
N ALA A 188 8.94 -16.40 10.70
CA ALA A 188 8.54 -16.54 9.30
C ALA A 188 9.60 -15.98 8.36
N ILE A 189 10.10 -14.76 8.63
CA ILE A 189 11.11 -14.11 7.79
C ILE A 189 12.43 -14.87 7.79
N LEU A 190 12.88 -15.37 8.95
CA LEU A 190 14.10 -16.18 9.04
C LEU A 190 13.98 -17.52 8.30
N LYS A 191 12.78 -18.10 8.27
CA LYS A 191 12.52 -19.30 7.46
C LYS A 191 12.70 -19.00 5.96
N ILE A 192 12.11 -17.91 5.47
CA ILE A 192 12.25 -17.45 4.08
C ILE A 192 13.72 -17.20 3.73
N GLN A 193 14.48 -16.51 4.60
CA GLN A 193 15.92 -16.29 4.38
C GLN A 193 16.71 -17.58 4.25
N LYS A 194 16.38 -18.57 5.08
CA LYS A 194 17.05 -19.88 5.04
C LYS A 194 16.74 -20.65 3.75
N GLU A 195 15.50 -20.60 3.28
CA GLU A 195 15.07 -21.22 2.03
C GLU A 195 15.79 -20.60 0.83
N GLN A 196 15.85 -19.27 0.73
CA GLN A 196 16.58 -18.56 -0.33
C GLN A 196 18.09 -18.86 -0.32
N ASN A 197 18.71 -18.91 0.86
CA ASN A 197 20.14 -19.23 0.97
C ASN A 197 20.43 -20.71 0.66
N GLY A 198 19.49 -21.62 0.94
CA GLY A 198 19.60 -23.04 0.62
C GLY A 198 19.55 -23.32 -0.89
N GLU A 199 18.73 -22.58 -1.62
CA GLU A 199 18.65 -22.65 -3.09
C GLU A 199 19.93 -22.15 -3.76
N ASN A 200 20.53 -21.05 -3.26
CA ASN A 200 21.80 -20.51 -3.77
C ASN A 200 22.99 -21.46 -3.54
N THR A 201 23.03 -22.16 -2.42
CA THR A 201 24.12 -23.14 -2.14
C THR A 201 23.96 -24.43 -2.94
N GLY A 202 22.76 -24.77 -3.41
CA GLY A 202 22.50 -25.88 -4.32
C GLY A 202 23.01 -25.63 -5.74
N ALA A 203 22.79 -24.43 -6.27
CA ALA A 203 23.21 -24.07 -7.62
C ALA A 203 24.75 -24.03 -7.78
N ASP A 204 25.49 -23.54 -6.77
CA ASP A 204 26.96 -23.51 -6.79
C ASP A 204 27.61 -24.90 -6.66
N ARG A 205 26.95 -25.87 -6.08
CA ARG A 205 27.49 -27.23 -5.98
C ARG A 205 27.47 -28.01 -7.30
N TYR A 206 26.54 -27.66 -8.20
CA TYR A 206 26.47 -28.33 -9.53
C TYR A 206 27.32 -27.62 -10.59
N ALA A 207 27.76 -26.40 -10.38
CA ALA A 207 28.61 -25.66 -11.31
C ALA A 207 30.09 -26.11 -11.28
N PHE A 208 30.52 -26.87 -10.28
CA PHE A 208 31.93 -27.31 -10.12
C PHE A 208 32.23 -28.67 -10.76
N ASP A 209 31.23 -29.46 -11.17
CA ASP A 209 31.43 -30.80 -11.71
C ASP A 209 31.57 -30.89 -13.24
N GLU A 210 31.52 -29.75 -13.97
CA GLU A 210 31.65 -29.76 -15.46
C GLU A 210 33.07 -29.46 -16.00
N TRP A 211 34.09 -29.43 -15.16
CA TRP A 211 35.50 -29.20 -15.61
C TRP A 211 36.45 -30.34 -15.30
N GLN A 212 36.03 -31.60 -15.43
CA GLN A 212 36.92 -32.74 -15.46
C GLN A 212 36.51 -33.75 -16.56
N GLU A 213 36.80 -33.43 -17.82
CA GLU A 213 37.09 -34.40 -18.88
C GLU A 213 38.11 -33.77 -19.87
#